data_e4a8c74c337f7bd5521f5d944ae176c6
#
_entry.id   e4a8c74c337f7bd5521f5d944ae176c6
#
_cell.length_a   1.000
_cell.length_b   1.000
_cell.length_c   1.000
_cell.angle_alpha   90.00
_cell.angle_beta   90.00
_cell.angle_gamma   90.00
#
_symmetry.space_group_name_H-M   'P 1'
#
loop_
_entity.id
_entity.type
_entity.pdbx_description
1 polymer ?
#
loop_
_entity_poly.entity_id
_entity_poly.type
_entity_poly.pdbx_seq_one_letter_code
_entity_poly.pdbx_strand_id
1 'polypeptide(L)'
;MKLSEVVREVIRLGDASRAYWDRELPRHHPRYPVIRAGEVSAPPPPEDAQIQALLKSLPEDQLYALMLLTYVGRGDFSADHLLPAYQTMKEVFPTRDLAIAQMTGNKTLAEYLTDAMEEIQKRHIDLDSLKFASTVRVS
;
A
#
# COMPACT_ATOMS: atom_id res chain seq x y z
N MET A 1 15.50 4.72 3.82
CA MET A 1 14.90 3.42 4.20
C MET A 1 14.97 2.45 3.05
N LYS A 2 15.24 1.20 3.35
CA LYS A 2 15.15 0.12 2.35
C LYS A 2 13.68 -0.15 2.04
N LEU A 3 13.43 -0.68 0.86
CA LEU A 3 12.06 -0.99 0.45
C LEU A 3 11.36 -1.93 1.44
N SER A 4 12.07 -2.97 1.91
CA SER A 4 11.50 -3.90 2.91
C SER A 4 11.10 -3.18 4.20
N GLU A 5 11.85 -2.18 4.60
CA GLU A 5 11.53 -1.38 5.78
C GLU A 5 10.30 -0.52 5.55
N VAL A 6 10.20 0.07 4.35
CA VAL A 6 9.01 0.86 3.97
C VAL A 6 7.77 -0.02 4.02
N VAL A 7 7.85 -1.22 3.45
CA VAL A 7 6.71 -2.16 3.43
C VAL A 7 6.27 -2.48 4.86
N ARG A 8 7.22 -2.81 5.73
CA ARG A 8 6.88 -3.14 7.13
C ARG A 8 6.24 -1.96 7.86
N GLU A 9 6.74 -0.75 7.60
CA GLU A 9 6.17 0.43 8.25
C GLU A 9 4.75 0.70 7.77
N VAL A 10 4.48 0.56 6.48
CA VAL A 10 3.12 0.73 5.95
C VAL A 10 2.19 -0.33 6.51
N ILE A 11 2.66 -1.58 6.63
CA ILE A 11 1.87 -2.65 7.23
C ILE A 11 1.53 -2.31 8.69
N ARG A 12 2.53 -1.87 9.46
CA ARG A 12 2.31 -1.52 10.86
C ARG A 12 1.27 -0.40 11.01
N LEU A 13 1.42 0.66 10.22
CA LEU A 13 0.49 1.79 10.26
C LEU A 13 -0.90 1.38 9.77
N GLY A 14 -0.97 0.59 8.72
CA GLY A 14 -2.24 0.12 8.17
C GLY A 14 -2.99 -0.79 9.12
N ASP A 15 -2.28 -1.69 9.80
CA ASP A 15 -2.90 -2.58 10.79
C ASP A 15 -3.43 -1.77 11.97
N ALA A 16 -2.69 -0.77 12.43
CA ALA A 16 -3.15 0.09 13.53
C ALA A 16 -4.38 0.91 13.12
N SER A 17 -4.37 1.45 11.90
CA SER A 17 -5.52 2.17 11.37
C SER A 17 -6.75 1.28 11.28
N ARG A 18 -6.59 0.06 10.78
CA ARG A 18 -7.69 -0.88 10.64
C ARG A 18 -8.27 -1.26 12.01
N ALA A 19 -7.41 -1.51 12.98
CA ALA A 19 -7.86 -1.83 14.34
C ALA A 19 -8.67 -0.68 14.95
N TYR A 20 -8.23 0.55 14.70
CA TYR A 20 -8.97 1.73 15.14
C TYR A 20 -10.36 1.76 14.50
N TRP A 21 -10.46 1.63 13.18
CA TRP A 21 -11.74 1.74 12.48
C TRP A 21 -12.67 0.57 12.83
N ASP A 22 -12.13 -0.64 12.99
CA ASP A 22 -12.93 -1.80 13.40
C ASP A 22 -13.59 -1.58 14.77
N ARG A 23 -12.92 -0.84 15.64
CA ARG A 23 -13.44 -0.51 16.96
C ARG A 23 -14.39 0.68 16.92
N GLU A 24 -14.04 1.73 16.16
CA GLU A 24 -14.76 3.00 16.22
C GLU A 24 -15.99 3.05 15.32
N LEU A 25 -16.00 2.36 14.18
CA LEU A 25 -17.15 2.39 13.29
C LEU A 25 -18.43 1.89 13.96
N PRO A 26 -18.44 0.73 14.63
CA PRO A 26 -19.65 0.29 15.33
C PRO A 26 -20.05 1.22 16.48
N ARG A 27 -19.09 1.89 17.11
CA ARG A 27 -19.38 2.80 18.22
C ARG A 27 -20.09 4.07 17.76
N HIS A 28 -19.74 4.57 16.57
CA HIS A 28 -20.30 5.81 16.04
C HIS A 28 -21.46 5.56 15.09
N HIS A 29 -21.64 4.33 14.64
CA HIS A 29 -22.70 3.94 13.71
C HIS A 29 -23.40 2.71 14.26
N PRO A 30 -24.48 2.92 15.08
CA PRO A 30 -25.12 1.79 15.79
C PRO A 30 -25.62 0.68 14.89
N ARG A 31 -25.90 0.99 13.62
CA ARG A 31 -26.37 -0.01 12.65
C ARG A 31 -25.28 -0.45 11.67
N TYR A 32 -24.01 -0.19 12.02
CA TYR A 32 -22.92 -0.62 11.18
C TYR A 32 -23.07 -2.10 10.76
N PRO A 33 -22.84 -2.45 9.49
CA PRO A 33 -22.18 -1.67 8.45
C PRO A 33 -23.04 -0.63 7.72
N VAL A 34 -24.29 -0.44 8.10
CA VAL A 34 -25.13 0.60 7.52
C VAL A 34 -24.83 1.93 8.23
N ILE A 35 -24.40 2.93 7.47
CA ILE A 35 -24.10 4.25 7.99
C ILE A 35 -25.20 5.19 7.52
N ARG A 36 -25.91 5.81 8.47
CA ARG A 36 -27.03 6.69 8.17
C ARG A 36 -26.59 8.15 8.13
N ALA A 37 -27.33 8.94 7.36
CA ALA A 37 -27.14 10.39 7.32
C ALA A 37 -27.36 10.97 8.72
N GLY A 38 -26.53 11.93 9.10
CA GLY A 38 -26.61 12.59 10.39
C GLY A 38 -25.81 11.93 11.50
N GLU A 39 -25.30 10.72 11.29
CA GLU A 39 -24.40 10.10 12.25
C GLU A 39 -23.02 10.74 12.17
N VAL A 40 -22.42 11.03 13.32
CA VAL A 40 -21.11 11.67 13.40
C VAL A 40 -20.04 10.59 13.42
N SER A 41 -19.18 10.62 12.41
CA SER A 41 -18.06 9.68 12.32
C SER A 41 -16.96 10.03 13.30
N ALA A 42 -16.22 9.01 13.75
CA ALA A 42 -15.02 9.22 14.53
C ALA A 42 -13.99 10.00 13.72
N PRO A 43 -13.14 10.80 14.36
CA PRO A 43 -12.03 11.42 13.66
C PRO A 43 -11.05 10.33 13.20
N PRO A 44 -10.34 10.55 12.09
CA PRO A 44 -9.37 9.56 11.63
C PRO A 44 -8.22 9.41 12.63
N PRO A 45 -7.63 8.21 12.76
CA PRO A 45 -6.48 8.02 13.65
C PRO A 45 -5.24 8.69 13.05
N PRO A 46 -4.23 9.01 13.87
CA PRO A 46 -3.01 9.64 13.36
C PRO A 46 -2.27 8.76 12.36
N GLU A 47 -2.45 7.44 12.41
CA GLU A 47 -1.82 6.52 11.48
C GLU A 47 -2.22 6.80 10.02
N ASP A 48 -3.45 7.25 9.77
CA ASP A 48 -3.88 7.57 8.41
C ASP A 48 -3.06 8.72 7.83
N ALA A 49 -2.84 9.76 8.60
CA ALA A 49 -1.99 10.87 8.18
C ALA A 49 -0.52 10.47 8.06
N GLN A 50 -0.07 9.57 8.92
CA GLN A 50 1.30 9.06 8.88
C GLN A 50 1.55 8.25 7.61
N ILE A 51 0.60 7.43 7.18
CA ILE A 51 0.70 6.71 5.90
C ILE A 51 0.80 7.70 4.75
N GLN A 52 -0.06 8.71 4.71
CA GLN A 52 -0.02 9.73 3.67
C GLN A 52 1.33 10.43 3.61
N ALA A 53 1.85 10.84 4.77
CA ALA A 53 3.13 11.53 4.84
C ALA A 53 4.27 10.64 4.38
N LEU A 54 4.26 9.37 4.77
CA LEU A 54 5.27 8.42 4.36
C LEU A 54 5.26 8.25 2.85
N LEU A 55 4.09 7.99 2.26
CA LEU A 55 3.99 7.78 0.82
C LEU A 55 4.45 9.02 0.03
N LYS A 56 4.11 10.22 0.51
CA LYS A 56 4.54 11.46 -0.14
C LYS A 56 6.05 11.65 -0.08
N SER A 57 6.70 11.11 0.93
CA SER A 57 8.15 11.28 1.13
C SER A 57 8.99 10.27 0.37
N LEU A 58 8.39 9.21 -0.18
CA LEU A 58 9.15 8.14 -0.82
C LEU A 58 9.75 8.56 -2.16
N PRO A 59 10.95 8.09 -2.48
CA PRO A 59 11.43 8.15 -3.87
C PRO A 59 10.47 7.45 -4.81
N GLU A 60 10.45 7.89 -6.05
CA GLU A 60 9.50 7.36 -7.04
C GLU A 60 9.60 5.84 -7.18
N ASP A 61 10.83 5.31 -7.22
CA ASP A 61 11.02 3.87 -7.38
C ASP A 61 10.43 3.09 -6.21
N GLN A 62 10.55 3.58 -4.99
CA GLN A 62 9.97 2.91 -3.84
C GLN A 62 8.45 3.03 -3.82
N LEU A 63 7.92 4.18 -4.21
CA LEU A 63 6.48 4.38 -4.24
C LEU A 63 5.80 3.41 -5.21
N TYR A 64 6.33 3.31 -6.43
CA TYR A 64 5.73 2.42 -7.43
C TYR A 64 6.01 0.95 -7.14
N ALA A 65 7.16 0.65 -6.53
CA ALA A 65 7.42 -0.72 -6.07
C ALA A 65 6.43 -1.13 -4.97
N LEU A 66 6.14 -0.23 -4.04
CA LEU A 66 5.16 -0.48 -2.99
C LEU A 66 3.77 -0.72 -3.60
N MET A 67 3.40 0.09 -4.57
CA MET A 67 2.13 -0.08 -5.28
C MET A 67 2.06 -1.40 -6.01
N LEU A 68 3.13 -1.78 -6.70
CA LEU A 68 3.22 -3.07 -7.35
C LEU A 68 3.03 -4.22 -6.37
N LEU A 69 3.68 -4.14 -5.20
CA LEU A 69 3.52 -5.17 -4.18
C LEU A 69 2.07 -5.29 -3.70
N THR A 70 1.36 -4.18 -3.63
CA THR A 70 -0.06 -4.21 -3.29
C THR A 70 -0.84 -5.07 -4.30
N TYR A 71 -0.55 -4.90 -5.58
CA TYR A 71 -1.21 -5.68 -6.63
C TYR A 71 -0.74 -7.13 -6.66
N VAL A 72 0.51 -7.40 -6.30
CA VAL A 72 0.98 -8.80 -6.12
C VAL A 72 0.18 -9.47 -5.00
N GLY A 73 -0.01 -8.78 -3.89
CA GLY A 73 -0.79 -9.31 -2.78
C GLY A 73 -2.26 -9.55 -3.14
N ARG A 74 -2.80 -8.75 -4.05
CA ARG A 74 -4.16 -8.96 -4.56
C ARG A 74 -4.25 -10.14 -5.53
N GLY A 75 -3.13 -10.61 -6.05
CA GLY A 75 -3.11 -11.68 -7.03
C GLY A 75 -3.11 -11.22 -8.48
N ASP A 76 -2.96 -9.92 -8.72
CA ASP A 76 -3.00 -9.38 -10.09
C ASP A 76 -1.70 -9.61 -10.87
N PHE A 77 -0.58 -9.72 -10.16
CA PHE A 77 0.73 -9.97 -10.76
C PHE A 77 1.46 -11.05 -9.99
N SER A 78 2.29 -11.79 -10.72
CA SER A 78 3.17 -12.79 -10.09
C SER A 78 4.44 -12.15 -9.56
N ALA A 79 4.91 -12.63 -8.42
CA ALA A 79 6.20 -12.21 -7.87
C ALA A 79 7.38 -12.58 -8.78
N ASP A 80 7.19 -13.45 -9.76
CA ASP A 80 8.23 -13.82 -10.71
C ASP A 80 8.47 -12.74 -11.78
N HIS A 81 7.58 -11.77 -11.91
CA HIS A 81 7.61 -10.78 -12.99
C HIS A 81 7.56 -9.35 -12.44
N LEU A 82 8.30 -9.08 -11.38
CA LEU A 82 8.21 -7.79 -10.69
C LEU A 82 8.69 -6.62 -11.54
N LEU A 83 9.81 -6.77 -12.27
CA LEU A 83 10.34 -5.65 -13.02
C LEU A 83 9.45 -5.21 -14.17
N PRO A 84 8.93 -6.13 -15.02
CA PRO A 84 7.96 -5.72 -16.04
C PRO A 84 6.67 -5.14 -15.45
N ALA A 85 6.19 -5.72 -14.33
CA ALA A 85 4.97 -5.22 -13.70
C ALA A 85 5.17 -3.83 -13.11
N TYR A 86 6.36 -3.52 -12.62
CA TYR A 86 6.68 -2.17 -12.17
C TYR A 86 6.48 -1.14 -13.27
N GLN A 87 6.93 -1.45 -14.47
CA GLN A 87 6.75 -0.54 -15.61
C GLN A 87 5.26 -0.36 -15.93
N THR A 88 4.48 -1.44 -15.83
CA THR A 88 3.03 -1.35 -16.01
C THR A 88 2.40 -0.40 -14.98
N MET A 89 2.84 -0.48 -13.74
CA MET A 89 2.31 0.42 -12.71
C MET A 89 2.56 1.88 -13.05
N LYS A 90 3.73 2.21 -13.54
CA LYS A 90 4.03 3.58 -13.93
C LYS A 90 3.19 4.06 -15.12
N GLU A 91 2.85 3.16 -16.02
CA GLU A 91 1.99 3.49 -17.17
C GLU A 91 0.54 3.70 -16.75
N VAL A 92 0.05 2.85 -15.85
CA VAL A 92 -1.35 2.92 -15.40
C VAL A 92 -1.56 4.11 -14.46
N PHE A 93 -0.57 4.41 -13.63
CA PHE A 93 -0.65 5.51 -12.66
C PHE A 93 0.50 6.50 -12.92
N PRO A 94 0.35 7.36 -13.93
CA PRO A 94 1.48 8.17 -14.39
C PRO A 94 1.91 9.28 -13.45
N THR A 95 1.12 9.60 -12.42
CA THR A 95 1.50 10.62 -11.44
C THR A 95 1.56 10.02 -10.04
N ARG A 96 2.42 10.62 -9.20
CA ARG A 96 2.54 10.21 -7.81
C ARG A 96 1.21 10.35 -7.07
N ASP A 97 0.48 11.41 -7.34
CA ASP A 97 -0.79 11.67 -6.66
C ASP A 97 -1.81 10.59 -6.96
N LEU A 98 -1.87 10.10 -8.20
CA LEU A 98 -2.76 9.00 -8.56
C LEU A 98 -2.36 7.71 -7.84
N ALA A 99 -1.05 7.41 -7.79
CA ALA A 99 -0.56 6.22 -7.11
C ALA A 99 -0.89 6.27 -5.61
N ILE A 100 -0.63 7.40 -4.97
CA ILE A 100 -0.91 7.57 -3.54
C ILE A 100 -2.40 7.46 -3.26
N ALA A 101 -3.24 8.10 -4.08
CA ALA A 101 -4.69 8.04 -3.91
C ALA A 101 -5.20 6.61 -4.04
N GLN A 102 -4.67 5.85 -4.98
CA GLN A 102 -5.07 4.46 -5.17
C GLN A 102 -4.73 3.61 -3.95
N MET A 103 -3.55 3.79 -3.38
CA MET A 103 -3.14 3.02 -2.22
C MET A 103 -3.89 3.43 -0.95
N THR A 104 -4.04 4.73 -0.72
CA THR A 104 -4.67 5.21 0.50
C THR A 104 -6.18 5.03 0.51
N GLY A 105 -6.78 4.88 -0.67
CA GLY A 105 -8.20 4.57 -0.77
C GLY A 105 -8.52 3.11 -0.47
N ASN A 106 -7.51 2.27 -0.28
CA ASN A 106 -7.70 0.84 -0.10
C ASN A 106 -7.55 0.47 1.38
N LYS A 107 -8.65 0.09 2.02
CA LYS A 107 -8.64 -0.27 3.44
C LYS A 107 -7.90 -1.59 3.73
N THR A 108 -7.62 -2.38 2.70
CA THR A 108 -6.91 -3.65 2.83
C THR A 108 -5.45 -3.55 2.42
N LEU A 109 -4.91 -2.34 2.33
CA LEU A 109 -3.53 -2.12 1.91
C LEU A 109 -2.53 -2.97 2.70
N ALA A 110 -2.60 -2.93 4.03
CA ALA A 110 -1.69 -3.69 4.88
C ALA A 110 -1.82 -5.19 4.67
N GLU A 111 -3.03 -5.66 4.48
CA GLU A 111 -3.30 -7.08 4.23
C GLU A 111 -2.69 -7.53 2.91
N TYR A 112 -2.87 -6.76 1.84
CA TYR A 112 -2.27 -7.08 0.56
C TYR A 112 -0.75 -7.06 0.61
N LEU A 113 -0.17 -6.08 1.31
CA LEU A 113 1.28 -6.01 1.46
C LEU A 113 1.82 -7.20 2.27
N THR A 114 1.10 -7.62 3.30
CA THR A 114 1.47 -8.81 4.07
C THR A 114 1.49 -10.05 3.17
N ASP A 115 0.44 -10.23 2.37
CA ASP A 115 0.36 -11.35 1.44
C ASP A 115 1.48 -11.28 0.39
N ALA A 116 1.79 -10.10 -0.10
CA ALA A 116 2.88 -9.92 -1.05
C ALA A 116 4.22 -10.31 -0.45
N MET A 117 4.49 -9.93 0.80
CA MET A 117 5.74 -10.26 1.47
C MET A 117 5.86 -11.76 1.70
N GLU A 118 4.76 -12.46 1.95
CA GLU A 118 4.78 -13.92 2.03
C GLU A 118 5.19 -14.55 0.70
N GLU A 119 4.66 -14.05 -0.41
CA GLU A 119 5.04 -14.54 -1.74
C GLU A 119 6.51 -14.26 -2.06
N ILE A 120 6.98 -13.07 -1.73
CA ILE A 120 8.38 -12.69 -1.90
C ILE A 120 9.28 -13.65 -1.12
N GLN A 121 8.92 -13.94 0.11
CA GLN A 121 9.70 -14.83 0.98
C GLN A 121 9.70 -16.27 0.46
N LYS A 122 8.55 -16.77 0.02
CA LYS A 122 8.44 -18.13 -0.52
C LYS A 122 9.34 -18.34 -1.74
N ARG A 123 9.54 -17.29 -2.53
CA ARG A 123 10.32 -17.37 -3.76
C ARG A 123 11.77 -16.96 -3.54
N HIS A 124 12.17 -16.69 -2.31
CA HIS A 124 13.53 -16.30 -1.95
C HIS A 124 14.01 -15.07 -2.71
N ILE A 125 13.14 -14.11 -2.93
CA ILE A 125 13.49 -12.87 -3.63
C ILE A 125 14.04 -11.87 -2.61
N ASP A 126 15.18 -11.29 -2.92
CA ASP A 126 15.74 -10.20 -2.12
C ASP A 126 15.19 -8.87 -2.65
N LEU A 127 14.13 -8.41 -2.02
CA LEU A 127 13.41 -7.22 -2.45
C LEU A 127 14.31 -5.98 -2.46
N ASP A 128 15.21 -5.88 -1.50
CA ASP A 128 16.06 -4.70 -1.34
C ASP A 128 17.18 -4.63 -2.37
N SER A 129 17.48 -5.73 -3.07
CA SER A 129 18.48 -5.73 -4.13
C SER A 129 17.91 -5.47 -5.51
N LEU A 130 16.58 -5.42 -5.66
CA LEU A 130 15.95 -5.14 -6.93
C LEU A 130 16.10 -3.67 -7.31
N LYS A 131 16.35 -3.41 -8.58
CA LYS A 131 16.54 -2.06 -9.08
C LYS A 131 15.42 -1.67 -10.03
N PHE A 132 14.35 -1.17 -9.45
CA PHE A 132 13.16 -0.82 -10.22
C PHE A 132 13.37 0.41 -11.11
N ALA A 133 14.05 1.39 -10.58
CA ALA A 133 14.13 2.68 -11.27
C ALA A 133 15.10 2.72 -12.44
N SER A 134 16.01 1.76 -12.52
CA SER A 134 17.09 1.84 -13.48
C SER A 134 16.74 1.29 -14.82
N THR A 135 15.52 1.15 -15.13
CA THR A 135 15.11 0.56 -16.33
C THR A 135 15.26 1.47 -17.49
N VAL A 136 15.98 2.26 -17.59
CA VAL A 136 15.97 3.04 -18.68
C VAL A 136 16.75 2.88 -19.83
N ARG A 137 16.74 2.78 -20.05
CA ARG A 137 17.14 3.00 -20.98
C ARG A 137 17.76 3.10 -21.79
N VAL A 138 17.88 2.63 -22.06
CA VAL A 138 18.37 2.76 -22.77
C VAL A 138 18.41 3.03 -23.88
N SER A 139 18.51 3.22 -24.26
CA SER A 139 18.48 3.33 -25.41
C SER A 139 19.33 3.34 -26.19
#